data_5eebb13b3882f4d256280ca3c4b2c524
#
_entry.id   5eebb13b3882f4d256280ca3c4b2c524
#
_cell.length_a   1.000
_cell.length_b   1.000
_cell.length_c   1.000
_cell.angle_alpha   90.00
_cell.angle_beta   90.00
_cell.angle_gamma   90.00
#
_symmetry.space_group_name_H-M   'P 1'
#
loop_
_entity.id
_entity.type
_entity.pdbx_description
1 polymer ?
#
loop_
_entity_poly.entity_id
_entity_poly.type
_entity_poly.pdbx_seq_one_letter_code
_entity_poly.pdbx_strand_id
1 'polypeptide(L)'
;NISRATIYGANVVDKYLGILDSFELPHEYIQLEVLESAISGKADIAKILERFRLSGVHILMDDFGTGYSSLATLNMHCFDTLKLDKSLIDCIGGKDGETLLHYVIKMGRHLGLHITAEGVEYESQLSYLQEQNCDDIQGYLFSKPLHVMDYERLITV
;
A
#
# COMPACT_ATOMS: atom_id res chain seq x y z
N ASN A 1 -4.49 -4.35 -7.56
CA ASN A 1 -3.64 -3.39 -8.28
C ASN A 1 -4.39 -2.73 -9.43
N ILE A 2 -4.24 -1.40 -9.61
CA ILE A 2 -4.75 -0.68 -10.77
C ILE A 2 -3.59 -0.06 -11.56
N SER A 3 -3.53 -0.38 -12.86
CA SER A 3 -2.49 0.17 -13.72
C SER A 3 -2.75 1.64 -14.06
N ARG A 4 -1.67 2.37 -14.41
CA ARG A 4 -1.77 3.75 -14.92
C ARG A 4 -2.74 3.87 -16.12
N ALA A 5 -2.69 2.92 -17.03
CA ALA A 5 -3.59 2.93 -18.20
C ALA A 5 -5.06 2.76 -17.78
N THR A 6 -5.31 1.91 -16.80
CA THR A 6 -6.66 1.62 -16.29
C THR A 6 -7.25 2.80 -15.54
N ILE A 7 -6.48 3.42 -14.63
CA ILE A 7 -6.99 4.49 -13.77
C ILE A 7 -7.41 5.74 -14.55
N TYR A 8 -6.81 5.98 -15.71
CA TYR A 8 -7.21 7.07 -16.61
C TYR A 8 -8.28 6.66 -17.64
N GLY A 9 -8.82 5.44 -17.54
CA GLY A 9 -9.91 4.98 -18.39
C GLY A 9 -11.20 5.75 -18.16
N ALA A 10 -12.00 5.89 -19.20
CA ALA A 10 -13.31 6.53 -19.09
C ALA A 10 -14.19 5.77 -18.09
N ASN A 11 -14.85 6.50 -17.19
CA ASN A 11 -15.79 5.96 -16.21
C ASN A 11 -15.20 4.84 -15.33
N VAL A 12 -13.87 4.87 -15.05
CA VAL A 12 -13.20 3.82 -14.30
C VAL A 12 -13.85 3.58 -12.94
N VAL A 13 -14.19 4.63 -12.20
CA VAL A 13 -14.81 4.51 -10.87
C VAL A 13 -16.14 3.79 -10.96
N ASP A 14 -17.05 4.27 -11.80
CA ASP A 14 -18.39 3.70 -11.93
C ASP A 14 -18.35 2.25 -12.42
N LYS A 15 -17.40 1.93 -13.29
CA LYS A 15 -17.19 0.57 -13.79
C LYS A 15 -16.73 -0.38 -12.66
N TYR A 16 -15.76 0.02 -11.85
CA TYR A 16 -15.24 -0.85 -10.78
C TYR A 16 -16.24 -0.98 -9.64
N LEU A 17 -16.89 0.11 -9.23
CA LEU A 17 -17.93 0.06 -8.21
C LEU A 17 -19.10 -0.81 -8.66
N GLY A 18 -19.55 -0.69 -9.92
CA GLY A 18 -20.61 -1.56 -10.45
C GLY A 18 -20.22 -3.05 -10.48
N ILE A 19 -18.93 -3.38 -10.64
CA ILE A 19 -18.48 -4.78 -10.49
C ILE A 19 -18.60 -5.21 -9.02
N LEU A 20 -18.13 -4.42 -8.07
CA LEU A 20 -18.21 -4.74 -6.63
C LEU A 20 -19.67 -4.91 -6.19
N ASP A 21 -20.54 -4.00 -6.59
CA ASP A 21 -21.98 -4.07 -6.31
C ASP A 21 -22.61 -5.36 -6.86
N SER A 22 -22.16 -5.84 -8.03
CA SER A 22 -22.68 -7.06 -8.63
C SER A 22 -22.33 -8.33 -7.85
N PHE A 23 -21.32 -8.27 -6.97
CA PHE A 23 -20.92 -9.35 -6.07
C PHE A 23 -21.43 -9.15 -4.64
N GLU A 24 -22.20 -8.11 -4.38
CA GLU A 24 -22.68 -7.73 -3.04
C GLU A 24 -21.53 -7.58 -2.02
N LEU A 25 -20.35 -7.18 -2.48
CA LEU A 25 -19.16 -7.00 -1.64
C LEU A 25 -19.18 -5.60 -1.01
N PRO A 26 -19.10 -5.50 0.32
CA PRO A 26 -18.90 -4.21 0.97
C PRO A 26 -17.60 -3.56 0.48
N HIS A 27 -17.66 -2.33 0.03
CA HIS A 27 -16.52 -1.63 -0.57
C HIS A 27 -15.35 -1.48 0.40
N GLU A 28 -15.63 -1.42 1.71
CA GLU A 28 -14.62 -1.32 2.78
C GLU A 28 -13.67 -2.54 2.88
N TYR A 29 -14.05 -3.69 2.30
CA TYR A 29 -13.18 -4.86 2.21
C TYR A 29 -12.25 -4.83 1.00
N ILE A 30 -12.38 -3.81 0.14
CA ILE A 30 -11.59 -3.69 -1.08
C ILE A 30 -10.50 -2.66 -0.89
N GLN A 31 -9.29 -3.08 -1.19
CA GLN A 31 -8.10 -2.24 -1.19
C GLN A 31 -7.64 -2.04 -2.64
N LEU A 32 -7.47 -0.79 -3.06
CA LEU A 32 -7.02 -0.42 -4.39
C LEU A 32 -5.56 0.04 -4.32
N GLU A 33 -4.65 -0.79 -4.80
CA GLU A 33 -3.22 -0.49 -4.87
C GLU A 33 -2.92 0.34 -6.12
N VAL A 34 -2.27 1.47 -5.90
CA VAL A 34 -1.88 2.43 -6.95
C VAL A 34 -0.38 2.66 -6.87
N LEU A 35 0.35 2.31 -7.92
CA LEU A 35 1.78 2.57 -8.00
C LEU A 35 2.07 4.06 -7.88
N GLU A 36 3.07 4.44 -7.09
CA GLU A 36 3.51 5.82 -6.96
C GLU A 36 3.81 6.45 -8.32
N SER A 37 4.48 5.72 -9.21
CA SER A 37 4.80 6.16 -10.57
C SER A 37 3.57 6.48 -11.44
N ALA A 38 2.42 5.90 -11.13
CA ALA A 38 1.18 6.17 -11.86
C ALA A 38 0.58 7.54 -11.52
N ILE A 39 0.93 8.11 -10.37
CA ILE A 39 0.33 9.33 -9.81
C ILE A 39 1.03 10.59 -10.31
N SER A 40 2.30 10.50 -10.69
CA SER A 40 3.16 11.64 -11.01
C SER A 40 2.55 12.57 -12.07
N GLY A 41 2.31 13.82 -11.67
CA GLY A 41 2.13 14.97 -12.57
C GLY A 41 0.70 15.27 -13.03
N LYS A 42 -0.38 14.69 -12.44
CA LYS A 42 -1.76 14.98 -12.87
C LYS A 42 -2.72 15.22 -11.71
N ALA A 43 -3.23 16.44 -11.61
CA ALA A 43 -4.25 16.82 -10.62
C ALA A 43 -5.55 16.00 -10.72
N ASP A 44 -5.82 15.40 -11.87
CA ASP A 44 -7.06 14.65 -12.09
C ASP A 44 -7.09 13.30 -11.40
N ILE A 45 -5.92 12.69 -11.11
CA ILE A 45 -5.87 11.39 -10.43
C ILE A 45 -6.38 11.51 -8.99
N ALA A 46 -6.06 12.60 -8.29
CA ALA A 46 -6.54 12.83 -6.93
C ALA A 46 -8.07 12.78 -6.85
N LYS A 47 -8.77 13.36 -7.85
CA LYS A 47 -10.23 13.34 -7.91
C LYS A 47 -10.78 11.93 -8.15
N ILE A 48 -10.08 11.13 -8.95
CA ILE A 48 -10.46 9.73 -9.21
C ILE A 48 -10.32 8.91 -7.94
N LEU A 49 -9.17 9.02 -7.27
CA LEU A 49 -8.91 8.31 -6.02
C LEU A 49 -9.88 8.72 -4.92
N GLU A 50 -10.15 10.02 -4.79
CA GLU A 50 -11.12 10.54 -3.83
C GLU A 50 -12.53 9.99 -4.07
N ARG A 51 -12.96 9.81 -5.32
CA ARG A 51 -14.25 9.18 -5.64
C ARG A 51 -14.30 7.72 -5.17
N PHE A 52 -13.24 6.95 -5.36
CA PHE A 52 -13.16 5.58 -4.82
C PHE A 52 -13.22 5.59 -3.29
N ARG A 53 -12.46 6.47 -2.65
CA ARG A 53 -12.39 6.60 -1.20
C ARG A 53 -13.75 7.00 -0.60
N LEU A 54 -14.45 7.97 -1.19
CA LEU A 54 -15.80 8.37 -0.78
C LEU A 54 -16.84 7.25 -0.93
N SER A 55 -16.57 6.26 -1.77
CA SER A 55 -17.40 5.06 -1.92
C SER A 55 -17.05 3.95 -0.93
N GLY A 56 -16.08 4.18 -0.02
CA GLY A 56 -15.66 3.20 1.00
C GLY A 56 -14.48 2.31 0.59
N VAL A 57 -13.96 2.43 -0.64
CA VAL A 57 -12.77 1.68 -1.08
C VAL A 57 -11.52 2.29 -0.44
N HIS A 58 -10.68 1.45 0.18
CA HIS A 58 -9.39 1.87 0.72
C HIS A 58 -8.35 2.04 -0.38
N ILE A 59 -7.58 3.12 -0.34
CA ILE A 59 -6.57 3.45 -1.35
C ILE A 59 -5.17 3.27 -0.75
N LEU A 60 -4.35 2.42 -1.39
CA LEU A 60 -2.99 2.15 -0.97
C LEU A 60 -2.01 2.73 -1.99
N MET A 61 -1.01 3.45 -1.51
CA MET A 61 0.15 3.83 -2.32
C MET A 61 1.16 2.70 -2.30
N ASP A 62 1.46 2.15 -3.46
CA ASP A 62 2.33 1.00 -3.65
C ASP A 62 3.72 1.39 -4.13
N ASP A 63 4.73 0.53 -3.88
CA ASP A 63 6.14 0.69 -4.26
C ASP A 63 6.81 1.98 -3.75
N PHE A 64 6.42 2.47 -2.56
CA PHE A 64 7.05 3.68 -2.02
C PHE A 64 8.52 3.44 -1.67
N GLY A 65 9.38 4.30 -2.22
CA GLY A 65 10.84 4.23 -2.00
C GLY A 65 11.64 3.79 -3.21
N THR A 66 11.00 3.41 -4.33
CA THR A 66 11.70 2.92 -5.54
C THR A 66 12.34 4.04 -6.39
N GLY A 67 12.43 5.27 -5.86
CA GLY A 67 13.23 6.36 -6.45
C GLY A 67 12.45 7.47 -7.15
N TYR A 68 11.15 7.36 -7.28
CA TYR A 68 10.26 8.42 -7.81
C TYR A 68 9.46 9.13 -6.71
N SER A 69 9.77 8.83 -5.44
CA SER A 69 9.01 9.27 -4.28
C SER A 69 8.95 10.78 -4.15
N SER A 70 7.79 11.35 -4.45
CA SER A 70 7.51 12.76 -4.23
C SER A 70 6.72 12.93 -2.93
N LEU A 71 7.30 13.63 -1.95
CA LEU A 71 6.58 14.05 -0.75
C LEU A 71 5.28 14.81 -1.10
N ALA A 72 5.24 15.45 -2.28
CA ALA A 72 4.04 16.10 -2.77
C ALA A 72 2.91 15.11 -3.06
N THR A 73 3.23 13.88 -3.46
CA THR A 73 2.23 12.83 -3.69
C THR A 73 1.58 12.38 -2.38
N LEU A 74 2.37 12.21 -1.32
CA LEU A 74 1.84 11.87 0.00
C LEU A 74 0.92 12.97 0.56
N ASN A 75 1.19 14.22 0.23
CA ASN A 75 0.37 15.37 0.68
C ASN A 75 -0.97 15.50 -0.05
N MET A 76 -1.28 14.61 -1.00
CA MET A 76 -2.57 14.63 -1.71
C MET A 76 -3.76 14.19 -0.85
N HIS A 77 -3.52 13.63 0.34
CA HIS A 77 -4.53 13.18 1.31
C HIS A 77 -5.62 12.25 0.72
N CYS A 78 -5.29 11.52 -0.34
CA CYS A 78 -6.20 10.58 -0.98
C CYS A 78 -5.82 9.11 -0.74
N PHE A 79 -4.85 8.87 0.12
CA PHE A 79 -4.39 7.54 0.50
C PHE A 79 -4.76 7.22 1.93
N ASP A 80 -5.03 5.96 2.19
CA ASP A 80 -5.30 5.41 3.53
C ASP A 80 -4.06 4.63 4.03
N THR A 81 -3.30 4.01 3.11
CA THR A 81 -2.13 3.18 3.44
C THR A 81 -0.92 3.54 2.57
N LEU A 82 0.26 3.48 3.18
CA LEU A 82 1.57 3.59 2.55
C LEU A 82 2.27 2.22 2.62
N LYS A 83 2.54 1.60 1.46
CA LYS A 83 3.28 0.34 1.34
C LYS A 83 4.75 0.64 1.09
N LEU A 84 5.61 0.22 2.01
CA LEU A 84 7.06 0.39 1.92
C LEU A 84 7.65 -0.74 1.11
N ASP A 85 8.25 -0.42 -0.03
CA ASP A 85 8.87 -1.40 -0.93
C ASP A 85 10.02 -2.16 -0.25
N LYS A 86 10.21 -3.40 -0.69
CA LYS A 86 11.29 -4.28 -0.23
C LYS A 86 12.67 -3.61 -0.22
N SER A 87 12.96 -2.72 -1.16
CA SER A 87 14.25 -2.03 -1.23
C SER A 87 14.54 -1.17 0.00
N LEU A 88 13.51 -0.60 0.65
CA LEU A 88 13.65 0.08 1.93
C LEU A 88 13.85 -0.91 3.09
N ILE A 89 13.16 -2.05 3.03
CA ILE A 89 13.25 -3.10 4.07
C ILE A 89 14.63 -3.78 4.04
N ASP A 90 15.21 -3.98 2.87
CA ASP A 90 16.55 -4.55 2.70
C ASP A 90 17.66 -3.63 3.24
N CYS A 91 17.38 -2.36 3.52
CA CYS A 91 18.31 -1.44 4.17
C CYS A 91 18.42 -1.62 5.69
N ILE A 92 17.58 -2.45 6.31
CA ILE A 92 17.63 -2.77 7.75
C ILE A 92 18.93 -3.52 8.07
N GLY A 93 19.61 -3.15 9.14
CA GLY A 93 20.95 -3.60 9.51
C GLY A 93 22.06 -2.61 9.12
N GLY A 94 21.74 -1.59 8.30
CA GLY A 94 22.63 -0.49 7.94
C GLY A 94 22.18 0.82 8.57
N LYS A 95 23.10 1.51 9.28
CA LYS A 95 22.78 2.72 10.05
C LYS A 95 22.05 3.81 9.25
N ASP A 96 22.48 4.06 8.02
CA ASP A 96 21.89 5.12 7.18
C ASP A 96 20.51 4.68 6.65
N GLY A 97 20.36 3.41 6.30
CA GLY A 97 19.11 2.85 5.82
C GLY A 97 18.03 2.80 6.91
N GLU A 98 18.40 2.37 8.11
CA GLU A 98 17.50 2.40 9.27
C GLU A 98 17.04 3.81 9.61
N THR A 99 17.95 4.78 9.53
CA THR A 99 17.62 6.20 9.75
C THR A 99 16.58 6.68 8.74
N LEU A 100 16.79 6.39 7.46
CA LEU A 100 15.83 6.75 6.41
C LEU A 100 14.46 6.10 6.66
N LEU A 101 14.44 4.79 6.88
CA LEU A 101 13.21 4.03 7.09
C LEU A 101 12.44 4.53 8.32
N HIS A 102 13.14 4.82 9.43
CA HIS A 102 12.56 5.41 10.62
C HIS A 102 11.80 6.71 10.32
N TYR A 103 12.42 7.64 9.56
CA TYR A 103 11.78 8.90 9.23
C TYR A 103 10.62 8.73 8.23
N VAL A 104 10.71 7.78 7.31
CA VAL A 104 9.61 7.47 6.38
C VAL A 104 8.40 6.95 7.14
N ILE A 105 8.57 6.00 8.05
CA ILE A 105 7.49 5.46 8.89
C ILE A 105 6.87 6.59 9.73
N LYS A 106 7.70 7.37 10.41
CA LYS A 106 7.22 8.50 11.21
C LYS A 106 6.42 9.52 10.39
N MET A 107 6.90 9.85 9.21
CA MET A 107 6.23 10.78 8.30
C MET A 107 4.85 10.24 7.88
N GLY A 108 4.79 8.99 7.42
CA GLY A 108 3.53 8.37 7.01
C GLY A 108 2.51 8.36 8.16
N ARG A 109 2.93 7.98 9.37
CA ARG A 109 2.08 8.01 10.56
C ARG A 109 1.62 9.43 10.94
N HIS A 110 2.48 10.43 10.79
CA HIS A 110 2.12 11.84 11.02
C HIS A 110 1.06 12.35 10.04
N LEU A 111 1.06 11.80 8.82
CA LEU A 111 0.04 12.07 7.80
C LEU A 111 -1.25 11.26 8.02
N GLY A 112 -1.30 10.42 9.06
CA GLY A 112 -2.44 9.57 9.37
C GLY A 112 -2.56 8.34 8.48
N LEU A 113 -1.48 7.95 7.79
CA LEU A 113 -1.45 6.76 6.93
C LEU A 113 -1.18 5.51 7.76
N HIS A 114 -1.83 4.42 7.41
CA HIS A 114 -1.48 3.07 7.82
C HIS A 114 -0.20 2.65 7.09
N ILE A 115 0.74 1.99 7.76
CA ILE A 115 2.05 1.65 7.20
C ILE A 115 2.16 0.15 7.03
N THR A 116 2.37 -0.31 5.81
CA THR A 116 2.61 -1.71 5.48
C THR A 116 4.04 -1.88 4.98
N ALA A 117 4.82 -2.76 5.61
CA ALA A 117 6.15 -3.13 5.13
C ALA A 117 6.07 -4.40 4.27
N GLU A 118 6.65 -4.35 3.06
CA GLU A 118 6.63 -5.46 2.12
C GLU A 118 7.99 -6.15 1.98
N GLY A 119 7.96 -7.43 1.63
CA GLY A 119 9.16 -8.19 1.33
C GLY A 119 10.01 -8.53 2.55
N VAL A 120 9.40 -8.62 3.74
CA VAL A 120 10.09 -9.03 4.97
C VAL A 120 10.44 -10.51 4.90
N GLU A 121 11.73 -10.83 5.03
CA GLU A 121 12.29 -12.18 4.90
C GLU A 121 13.00 -12.67 6.16
N TYR A 122 13.41 -11.75 7.05
CA TYR A 122 14.23 -12.08 8.23
C TYR A 122 13.60 -11.58 9.53
N GLU A 123 13.81 -12.35 10.61
CA GLU A 123 13.36 -11.99 11.97
C GLU A 123 13.95 -10.65 12.46
N SER A 124 15.17 -10.31 12.03
CA SER A 124 15.77 -9.01 12.36
C SER A 124 15.01 -7.83 11.74
N GLN A 125 14.50 -8.01 10.52
CA GLN A 125 13.66 -7.01 9.86
C GLN A 125 12.33 -6.86 10.60
N LEU A 126 11.70 -7.99 10.94
CA LEU A 126 10.46 -8.02 11.72
C LEU A 126 10.62 -7.28 13.05
N SER A 127 11.66 -7.61 13.82
CA SER A 127 11.93 -6.99 15.13
C SER A 127 12.10 -5.46 14.99
N TYR A 128 12.88 -5.01 14.03
CA TYR A 128 13.07 -3.58 13.77
C TYR A 128 11.74 -2.88 13.42
N LEU A 129 10.95 -3.46 12.50
CA LEU A 129 9.68 -2.87 12.07
C LEU A 129 8.65 -2.79 13.22
N GLN A 130 8.63 -3.79 14.10
CA GLN A 130 7.82 -3.77 15.32
C GLN A 130 8.24 -2.64 16.28
N GLU A 131 9.56 -2.44 16.48
CA GLU A 131 10.08 -1.31 17.27
C GLU A 131 9.71 0.05 16.67
N GLN A 132 9.63 0.14 15.33
CA GLN A 132 9.19 1.36 14.64
C GLN A 132 7.67 1.54 14.65
N ASN A 133 6.89 0.59 15.20
CA ASN A 133 5.43 0.56 15.17
C ASN A 133 4.88 0.58 13.74
N CYS A 134 5.45 -0.24 12.84
CA CYS A 134 4.84 -0.54 11.56
C CYS A 134 3.52 -1.29 11.80
N ASP A 135 2.46 -0.89 11.08
CA ASP A 135 1.11 -1.39 11.38
C ASP A 135 0.91 -2.80 10.81
N ASP A 136 1.29 -3.03 9.54
CA ASP A 136 1.22 -4.33 8.87
C ASP A 136 2.57 -4.75 8.30
N ILE A 137 2.81 -6.05 8.27
CA ILE A 137 4.05 -6.64 7.75
C ILE A 137 3.71 -7.79 6.83
N GLN A 138 4.20 -7.74 5.59
CA GLN A 138 4.02 -8.75 4.56
C GLN A 138 5.36 -9.25 4.04
N GLY A 139 5.52 -10.57 3.89
CA GLY A 139 6.74 -11.13 3.31
C GLY A 139 6.91 -12.63 3.47
N TYR A 140 7.99 -13.14 2.89
CA TYR A 140 8.29 -14.58 2.88
C TYR A 140 8.70 -15.13 4.25
N LEU A 141 8.95 -14.25 5.22
CA LEU A 141 9.11 -14.66 6.61
C LEU A 141 7.88 -15.42 7.12
N PHE A 142 6.68 -14.99 6.73
CA PHE A 142 5.41 -15.61 7.13
C PHE A 142 5.00 -16.73 6.17
N SER A 143 4.91 -16.41 4.89
CA SER A 143 4.55 -17.36 3.84
C SER A 143 4.89 -16.82 2.45
N LYS A 144 5.25 -17.72 1.55
CA LYS A 144 5.20 -17.43 0.11
C LYS A 144 3.75 -17.44 -0.36
N PRO A 145 3.45 -16.89 -1.55
CA PRO A 145 2.11 -17.01 -2.14
C PRO A 145 1.65 -18.48 -2.15
N LEU A 146 0.46 -18.70 -1.63
CA LEU A 146 -0.13 -20.02 -1.47
C LEU A 146 -1.29 -20.24 -2.45
N HIS A 147 -1.53 -21.50 -2.80
CA HIS A 147 -2.78 -21.87 -3.44
C HIS A 147 -3.94 -21.69 -2.44
N VAL A 148 -5.15 -21.36 -2.94
CA VAL A 148 -6.32 -21.05 -2.11
C VAL A 148 -6.55 -22.08 -0.98
N MET A 149 -6.49 -23.38 -1.29
CA MET A 149 -6.70 -24.45 -0.29
C MET A 149 -5.65 -24.44 0.83
N ASP A 150 -4.40 -24.06 0.53
CA ASP A 150 -3.33 -24.00 1.53
C ASP A 150 -3.43 -22.73 2.37
N TYR A 151 -3.86 -21.63 1.75
CA TYR A 151 -4.17 -20.38 2.46
C TYR A 151 -5.33 -20.58 3.44
N GLU A 152 -6.44 -21.22 3.02
CA GLU A 152 -7.55 -21.54 3.90
C GLU A 152 -7.12 -22.34 5.13
N ARG A 153 -6.21 -23.31 4.97
CA ARG A 153 -5.65 -24.08 6.10
C ARG A 153 -4.82 -23.21 7.03
N LEU A 154 -4.10 -22.22 6.49
CA LEU A 154 -3.25 -21.33 7.28
C LEU A 154 -4.06 -20.40 8.19
N ILE A 155 -5.22 -19.92 7.70
CA ILE A 155 -6.07 -18.97 8.44
C ILE A 155 -7.15 -19.65 9.33
N THR A 156 -7.35 -20.98 9.17
CA THR A 156 -8.36 -21.75 9.93
C THR A 156 -7.69 -22.46 11.12
N VAL A 157 -6.95 -21.72 11.95
CA VAL A 157 -6.36 -22.27 13.19
C VAL A 157 -7.24 -21.96 14.38
#